data_6be7d9ccdb2ba162671be2ffa7384146
#
_entry.id   6be7d9ccdb2ba162671be2ffa7384146
#
_cell.length_a   1.000
_cell.length_b   1.000
_cell.length_c   1.000
_cell.angle_alpha   90.00
_cell.angle_beta   90.00
_cell.angle_gamma   90.00
#
_symmetry.space_group_name_H-M   'P 1'
#
loop_
_entity.id
_entity.type
_entity.pdbx_description
1 polymer ?
#
loop_
_entity_poly.entity_id
_entity_poly.type
_entity_poly.pdbx_seq_one_letter_code
_entity_poly.pdbx_strand_id
1 'polypeptide(L)'
;MYVAFAQNTFIQTLQSFTEQKMAATHIATPVYDRVKEVKEFDESKMGVKGLVDSGITSIPNMFIHPPETLSTLKKPTSQTCIKNTIPIIDLSNFNIPTKRHHLVKQIRDATSSWGFFQVINHGIPLSVLDETMNAIKAFHEQPHEVKSKLYTRAHDREGVIYTSNYDLYRTNAATWHDSLAVWLSPEKKRAGEKEIPEVCRKELLAWDLHSEKVAETLLELLSEGLGLGAEKFKDLGFLVTKLIVGHYYPYCPQPDLTVGLTPHTDSGLTVLLQNQVGGLQMKHDDEWVDVEPIPGALTINIGDTIQV
;
A
#
# COMPACT_ATOMS: atom_id res chain seq x y z
N MET A 1 -3.77 -5.87 7.16
CA MET A 1 -3.52 -6.36 5.79
C MET A 1 -4.25 -5.45 4.82
N TYR A 2 -3.60 -5.04 3.76
CA TYR A 2 -4.18 -4.15 2.75
C TYR A 2 -3.97 -4.75 1.37
N VAL A 3 -4.97 -4.60 0.49
CA VAL A 3 -4.86 -4.89 -0.93
C VAL A 3 -5.08 -3.58 -1.67
N ALA A 4 -4.05 -3.10 -2.34
CA ALA A 4 -4.12 -1.88 -3.12
C ALA A 4 -4.11 -2.21 -4.62
N PHE A 5 -5.00 -1.55 -5.35
CA PHE A 5 -4.96 -1.44 -6.78
C PHE A 5 -4.34 -0.08 -7.10
N ALA A 6 -3.11 -0.08 -7.55
CA ALA A 6 -2.38 1.15 -7.84
C ALA A 6 -2.20 1.32 -9.36
N GLN A 7 -2.49 2.52 -9.83
CA GLN A 7 -2.15 2.95 -11.18
C GLN A 7 -0.83 3.72 -11.08
N ASN A 8 0.27 3.08 -11.46
CA ASN A 8 1.59 3.66 -11.24
C ASN A 8 2.30 4.02 -12.54
N THR A 9 2.73 5.28 -12.63
CA THR A 9 3.82 5.69 -13.51
C THR A 9 5.06 5.88 -12.62
N PHE A 10 6.02 4.96 -12.68
CA PHE A 10 7.28 5.08 -11.95
C PHE A 10 8.11 6.22 -12.53
N ILE A 11 8.25 7.32 -11.79
CA ILE A 11 9.29 8.33 -12.03
C ILE A 11 10.28 8.23 -10.87
N GLN A 12 11.53 7.83 -11.19
CA GLN A 12 12.64 7.83 -10.24
C GLN A 12 13.12 9.26 -10.01
N THR A 13 13.04 9.72 -8.77
CA THR A 13 13.80 10.90 -8.36
C THR A 13 15.10 10.42 -7.70
N LEU A 14 16.20 10.59 -8.40
CA LEU A 14 17.57 10.39 -7.89
C LEU A 14 17.97 11.61 -7.05
N GLN A 15 18.11 11.44 -5.74
CA GLN A 15 18.89 12.35 -4.91
C GLN A 15 20.12 11.63 -4.38
N SER A 16 21.30 12.17 -4.75
CA SER A 16 22.60 11.73 -4.29
C SER A 16 22.89 12.25 -2.89
N PHE A 17 23.26 11.38 -1.96
CA PHE A 17 23.87 11.77 -0.69
C PHE A 17 25.35 11.40 -0.67
N THR A 18 26.19 12.40 -0.38
CA THR A 18 27.63 12.30 -0.18
C THR A 18 27.95 11.70 1.19
N GLU A 19 28.84 10.70 1.20
CA GLU A 19 29.38 10.10 2.42
C GLU A 19 30.37 11.04 3.13
N GLN A 20 30.19 11.25 4.43
CA GLN A 20 31.24 11.73 5.32
C GLN A 20 31.68 10.62 6.27
N LYS A 21 32.95 10.20 6.11
CA LYS A 21 33.67 9.31 7.03
C LYS A 21 34.13 10.06 8.27
N MET A 22 33.74 9.57 9.45
CA MET A 22 34.46 9.85 10.70
C MET A 22 34.99 8.58 11.30
N ALA A 23 36.26 8.52 11.58
CA ALA A 23 36.94 7.43 12.28
C ALA A 23 36.96 7.70 13.79
N ALA A 24 36.51 6.75 14.58
CA ALA A 24 36.78 6.67 16.01
C ALA A 24 37.05 5.23 16.42
N THR A 25 38.22 5.00 16.96
CA THR A 25 38.72 3.74 17.53
C THR A 25 38.17 3.55 18.94
N HIS A 26 37.40 2.48 19.18
CA HIS A 26 37.24 1.90 20.52
C HIS A 26 36.91 0.40 20.48
N ILE A 27 37.38 -0.31 21.49
CA ILE A 27 37.40 -1.73 21.82
C ILE A 27 36.09 -2.47 21.49
N ALA A 28 36.19 -3.58 20.75
CA ALA A 28 35.10 -4.27 20.07
C ALA A 28 34.25 -5.14 21.00
N THR A 29 33.10 -4.66 21.34
CA THR A 29 31.85 -5.44 21.18
C THR A 29 31.64 -5.65 19.67
N PRO A 30 31.08 -6.78 19.21
CA PRO A 30 30.82 -6.96 17.79
C PRO A 30 29.97 -5.78 17.32
N VAL A 31 30.58 -4.90 16.54
CA VAL A 31 29.90 -3.74 15.98
C VAL A 31 28.77 -4.28 15.12
N TYR A 32 27.54 -3.88 15.44
CA TYR A 32 26.36 -4.20 14.64
C TYR A 32 26.60 -3.82 13.17
N ASP A 33 26.56 -4.84 12.31
CA ASP A 33 26.73 -4.68 10.86
C ASP A 33 25.37 -4.84 10.18
N ARG A 34 24.70 -3.69 9.96
CA ARG A 34 23.39 -3.65 9.29
C ARG A 34 23.46 -4.22 7.87
N VAL A 35 24.53 -3.95 7.13
CA VAL A 35 24.67 -4.41 5.74
C VAL A 35 24.68 -5.95 5.69
N LYS A 36 25.39 -6.56 6.61
CA LYS A 36 25.44 -8.01 6.74
C LYS A 36 24.07 -8.57 7.13
N GLU A 37 23.41 -8.01 8.16
CA GLU A 37 22.11 -8.49 8.63
C GLU A 37 21.03 -8.40 7.54
N VAL A 38 20.98 -7.26 6.84
CA VAL A 38 20.06 -7.03 5.71
C VAL A 38 20.31 -8.03 4.59
N LYS A 39 21.58 -8.28 4.25
CA LYS A 39 21.95 -9.24 3.20
C LYS A 39 21.54 -10.67 3.58
N GLU A 40 21.82 -11.11 4.79
CA GLU A 40 21.43 -12.43 5.29
C GLU A 40 19.91 -12.63 5.28
N PHE A 41 19.17 -11.60 5.72
CA PHE A 41 17.70 -11.60 5.67
C PHE A 41 17.19 -11.73 4.23
N ASP A 42 17.71 -10.92 3.32
CA ASP A 42 17.28 -10.89 1.92
C ASP A 42 17.59 -12.21 1.19
N GLU A 43 18.81 -12.74 1.36
CA GLU A 43 19.25 -14.02 0.79
C GLU A 43 18.44 -15.20 1.32
N SER A 44 17.93 -15.12 2.56
CA SER A 44 17.04 -16.14 3.13
C SER A 44 15.71 -16.24 2.39
N LYS A 45 15.25 -15.16 1.76
CA LYS A 45 13.94 -15.05 1.08
C LYS A 45 12.73 -15.38 1.97
N MET A 46 12.93 -15.41 3.29
CA MET A 46 11.87 -15.79 4.25
C MET A 46 10.78 -14.72 4.37
N GLY A 47 11.19 -13.46 4.22
CA GLY A 47 10.34 -12.32 4.57
C GLY A 47 10.09 -12.20 6.07
N VAL A 48 9.31 -11.23 6.45
CA VAL A 48 8.93 -10.98 7.85
C VAL A 48 8.07 -12.12 8.39
N LYS A 49 7.18 -12.68 7.56
CA LYS A 49 6.37 -13.86 7.97
C LYS A 49 7.24 -15.05 8.33
N GLY A 50 8.30 -15.31 7.56
CA GLY A 50 9.24 -16.41 7.86
C GLY A 50 10.02 -16.18 9.16
N LEU A 51 10.37 -14.93 9.50
CA LEU A 51 10.96 -14.63 10.81
C LEU A 51 9.99 -14.98 11.95
N VAL A 52 8.72 -14.60 11.81
CA VAL A 52 7.69 -14.90 12.82
C VAL A 52 7.49 -16.42 12.95
N ASP A 53 7.44 -17.13 11.84
CA ASP A 53 7.28 -18.60 11.83
C ASP A 53 8.48 -19.34 12.46
N SER A 54 9.67 -18.72 12.46
CA SER A 54 10.84 -19.26 13.16
C SER A 54 10.77 -19.09 14.69
N GLY A 55 9.72 -18.45 15.21
CA GLY A 55 9.46 -18.30 16.63
C GLY A 55 10.29 -17.22 17.33
N ILE A 56 10.69 -16.17 16.61
CA ILE A 56 11.44 -15.06 17.23
C ILE A 56 10.61 -14.37 18.32
N THR A 57 11.28 -13.99 19.42
CA THR A 57 10.71 -13.25 20.54
C THR A 57 11.14 -11.77 20.56
N SER A 58 12.10 -11.41 19.73
CA SER A 58 12.58 -10.05 19.51
C SER A 58 12.82 -9.80 18.04
N ILE A 59 12.60 -8.56 17.59
CA ILE A 59 12.83 -8.19 16.20
C ILE A 59 14.33 -8.03 15.91
N PRO A 60 14.82 -8.42 14.72
CA PRO A 60 16.19 -8.14 14.30
C PRO A 60 16.50 -6.63 14.31
N ASN A 61 17.75 -6.27 14.56
CA ASN A 61 18.15 -4.85 14.71
C ASN A 61 17.83 -4.00 13.48
N MET A 62 17.87 -4.58 12.29
CA MET A 62 17.54 -3.85 11.05
C MET A 62 16.10 -3.33 11.00
N PHE A 63 15.17 -3.85 11.83
CA PHE A 63 13.78 -3.39 11.92
C PHE A 63 13.55 -2.35 13.04
N ILE A 64 14.57 -2.07 13.86
CA ILE A 64 14.47 -1.10 14.95
C ILE A 64 14.60 0.31 14.37
N HIS A 65 13.53 1.07 14.45
CA HIS A 65 13.52 2.46 14.03
C HIS A 65 14.09 3.40 15.10
N PRO A 66 14.75 4.49 14.70
CA PRO A 66 15.20 5.51 15.64
C PRO A 66 14.04 6.06 16.47
N PRO A 67 14.25 6.33 17.79
CA PRO A 67 13.19 6.86 18.67
C PRO A 67 12.56 8.15 18.17
N GLU A 68 13.32 9.02 17.52
CA GLU A 68 12.82 10.25 16.90
C GLU A 68 11.84 9.96 15.76
N THR A 69 12.08 8.95 14.92
CA THR A 69 11.14 8.52 13.88
C THR A 69 9.84 7.98 14.51
N LEU A 70 9.96 7.10 15.51
CA LEU A 70 8.80 6.53 16.17
C LEU A 70 7.98 7.60 16.91
N SER A 71 8.63 8.61 17.49
CA SER A 71 7.94 9.69 18.20
C SER A 71 7.11 10.59 17.27
N THR A 72 7.53 10.77 16.02
CA THR A 72 6.78 11.54 15.02
C THR A 72 5.54 10.81 14.51
N LEU A 73 5.50 9.48 14.65
CA LEU A 73 4.40 8.62 14.22
C LEU A 73 3.41 8.31 15.37
N LYS A 74 3.80 8.57 16.62
CA LYS A 74 2.90 8.42 17.77
C LYS A 74 1.94 9.61 17.83
N LYS A 75 0.64 9.31 17.88
CA LYS A 75 -0.37 10.35 18.09
C LYS A 75 -0.06 11.21 19.30
N PRO A 76 -0.29 12.53 19.22
CA PRO A 76 -0.54 13.31 20.44
C PRO A 76 -1.74 12.69 21.16
N THR A 77 -1.58 12.39 22.43
CA THR A 77 -2.61 11.80 23.31
C THR A 77 -3.73 12.82 23.63
N SER A 78 -4.08 13.69 22.73
CA SER A 78 -5.10 14.72 22.90
C SER A 78 -6.46 14.14 22.57
N GLN A 79 -7.24 13.86 23.58
CA GLN A 79 -8.65 13.43 23.56
C GLN A 79 -9.63 14.47 22.96
N THR A 80 -9.18 15.48 22.21
CA THR A 80 -10.00 16.66 21.90
C THR A 80 -10.37 16.86 20.43
N CYS A 81 -10.14 15.93 19.52
CA CYS A 81 -10.50 16.17 18.11
C CYS A 81 -11.46 15.13 17.51
N ILE A 82 -12.75 15.27 17.83
CA ILE A 82 -13.88 14.63 17.10
C ILE A 82 -14.02 15.20 15.64
N LYS A 83 -13.12 16.07 15.19
CA LYS A 83 -13.34 16.85 13.95
C LYS A 83 -12.59 16.35 12.71
N ASN A 84 -11.65 15.44 12.80
CA ASN A 84 -10.84 15.04 11.65
C ASN A 84 -11.09 13.57 11.29
N THR A 85 -12.25 13.28 10.73
CA THR A 85 -12.52 12.01 10.06
C THR A 85 -12.46 12.23 8.56
N ILE A 86 -11.83 11.31 7.84
CA ILE A 86 -11.79 11.37 6.39
C ILE A 86 -13.21 11.31 5.82
N PRO A 87 -13.50 12.00 4.70
CA PRO A 87 -14.82 11.98 4.08
C PRO A 87 -15.26 10.57 3.70
N ILE A 88 -16.58 10.29 3.85
CA ILE A 88 -17.21 9.05 3.39
C ILE A 88 -18.20 9.44 2.29
N ILE A 89 -18.06 8.83 1.12
CA ILE A 89 -18.84 9.15 -0.08
C ILE A 89 -19.63 7.92 -0.52
N ASP A 90 -20.94 8.08 -0.68
CA ASP A 90 -21.85 7.03 -1.15
C ASP A 90 -21.98 7.07 -2.68
N LEU A 91 -21.51 6.00 -3.34
CA LEU A 91 -21.55 5.88 -4.80
C LEU A 91 -22.86 5.29 -5.35
N SER A 92 -23.86 4.98 -4.51
CA SER A 92 -25.10 4.29 -4.95
C SER A 92 -25.86 4.98 -6.08
N ASN A 93 -25.67 6.28 -6.27
CA ASN A 93 -26.45 7.09 -7.18
C ASN A 93 -25.63 7.76 -8.30
N PHE A 94 -24.41 7.30 -8.56
CA PHE A 94 -23.51 7.93 -9.53
C PHE A 94 -24.09 8.00 -10.97
N ASN A 95 -24.99 7.08 -11.33
CA ASN A 95 -25.68 7.03 -12.62
C ASN A 95 -26.90 7.95 -12.76
N ILE A 96 -27.35 8.58 -11.65
CA ILE A 96 -28.54 9.43 -11.67
C ILE A 96 -28.11 10.87 -11.94
N PRO A 97 -28.46 11.49 -13.10
CA PRO A 97 -27.93 12.80 -13.49
C PRO A 97 -28.14 13.89 -12.44
N THR A 98 -29.32 13.95 -11.80
CA THR A 98 -29.64 14.94 -10.77
C THR A 98 -28.81 14.77 -9.48
N LYS A 99 -28.32 13.56 -9.17
CA LYS A 99 -27.50 13.26 -8.00
C LYS A 99 -26.01 13.28 -8.33
N ARG A 100 -25.64 12.99 -9.59
CA ARG A 100 -24.25 12.96 -10.05
C ARG A 100 -23.53 14.29 -9.82
N HIS A 101 -24.18 15.43 -10.07
CA HIS A 101 -23.58 16.74 -9.83
C HIS A 101 -23.18 16.96 -8.35
N HIS A 102 -24.03 16.51 -7.42
CA HIS A 102 -23.72 16.59 -6.00
C HIS A 102 -22.53 15.66 -5.63
N LEU A 103 -22.51 14.47 -6.19
CA LEU A 103 -21.43 13.49 -5.99
C LEU A 103 -20.08 14.01 -6.53
N VAL A 104 -20.08 14.60 -7.74
CA VAL A 104 -18.91 15.27 -8.33
C VAL A 104 -18.37 16.34 -7.38
N LYS A 105 -19.26 17.16 -6.81
CA LYS A 105 -18.85 18.18 -5.82
C LYS A 105 -18.25 17.55 -4.57
N GLN A 106 -18.84 16.49 -4.01
CA GLN A 106 -18.32 15.82 -2.82
C GLN A 106 -16.92 15.25 -3.08
N ILE A 107 -16.72 14.57 -4.23
CA ILE A 107 -15.41 14.00 -4.60
C ILE A 107 -14.37 15.10 -4.79
N ARG A 108 -14.71 16.18 -5.51
CA ARG A 108 -13.82 17.32 -5.68
C ARG A 108 -13.41 17.93 -4.35
N ASP A 109 -14.38 18.18 -3.46
CA ASP A 109 -14.12 18.79 -2.16
C ASP A 109 -13.25 17.85 -1.27
N ALA A 110 -13.51 16.54 -1.28
CA ALA A 110 -12.72 15.55 -0.57
C ALA A 110 -11.29 15.45 -1.13
N THR A 111 -11.13 15.44 -2.45
CA THR A 111 -9.83 15.36 -3.11
C THR A 111 -8.99 16.61 -2.83
N SER A 112 -9.58 17.80 -2.94
CA SER A 112 -8.83 19.06 -2.74
C SER A 112 -8.47 19.33 -1.29
N SER A 113 -9.27 18.86 -0.32
CA SER A 113 -9.01 19.10 1.10
C SER A 113 -8.23 17.99 1.78
N TRP A 114 -8.47 16.73 1.39
CA TRP A 114 -7.90 15.56 2.06
C TRP A 114 -6.93 14.75 1.19
N GLY A 115 -7.18 14.66 -0.12
CA GLY A 115 -6.50 13.71 -1.00
C GLY A 115 -6.87 12.23 -0.73
N PHE A 116 -7.64 11.99 0.35
CA PHE A 116 -8.11 10.69 0.81
C PHE A 116 -9.60 10.74 1.15
N PHE A 117 -10.32 9.68 0.84
CA PHE A 117 -11.72 9.50 1.25
C PHE A 117 -12.10 8.02 1.21
N GLN A 118 -13.16 7.65 1.91
CA GLN A 118 -13.73 6.30 1.80
C GLN A 118 -14.95 6.32 0.88
N VAL A 119 -15.18 5.22 0.16
CA VAL A 119 -16.37 5.03 -0.66
C VAL A 119 -17.15 3.82 -0.19
N ILE A 120 -18.48 3.99 -0.13
CA ILE A 120 -19.44 2.93 0.18
C ILE A 120 -20.39 2.76 -1.01
N ASN A 121 -21.10 1.63 -1.07
CA ASN A 121 -22.05 1.31 -2.15
C ASN A 121 -21.41 1.40 -3.55
N HIS A 122 -20.14 1.05 -3.64
CA HIS A 122 -19.31 1.10 -4.85
C HIS A 122 -19.57 -0.05 -5.84
N GLY A 123 -20.49 -0.94 -5.54
CA GLY A 123 -20.94 -2.01 -6.43
C GLY A 123 -20.07 -3.28 -6.45
N ILE A 124 -18.96 -3.35 -5.72
CA ILE A 124 -18.21 -4.60 -5.55
C ILE A 124 -18.96 -5.48 -4.55
N PRO A 125 -19.27 -6.74 -4.87
CA PRO A 125 -19.88 -7.67 -3.93
C PRO A 125 -19.01 -7.87 -2.68
N LEU A 126 -19.62 -7.92 -1.49
CA LEU A 126 -18.89 -8.16 -0.24
C LEU A 126 -18.10 -9.47 -0.27
N SER A 127 -18.62 -10.50 -0.93
CA SER A 127 -17.90 -11.78 -1.10
C SER A 127 -16.58 -11.60 -1.85
N VAL A 128 -16.52 -10.72 -2.86
CA VAL A 128 -15.27 -10.42 -3.58
C VAL A 128 -14.26 -9.75 -2.65
N LEU A 129 -14.71 -8.81 -1.80
CA LEU A 129 -13.83 -8.15 -0.82
C LEU A 129 -13.25 -9.18 0.17
N ASP A 130 -14.11 -9.99 0.77
CA ASP A 130 -13.73 -10.98 1.78
C ASP A 130 -12.83 -12.08 1.18
N GLU A 131 -13.20 -12.60 0.02
CA GLU A 131 -12.43 -13.64 -0.68
C GLU A 131 -11.05 -13.11 -1.10
N THR A 132 -10.95 -11.87 -1.59
CA THR A 132 -9.67 -11.23 -1.92
C THR A 132 -8.76 -11.11 -0.71
N MET A 133 -9.28 -10.62 0.42
CA MET A 133 -8.51 -10.52 1.66
C MET A 133 -8.03 -11.89 2.16
N ASN A 134 -8.90 -12.88 2.12
CA ASN A 134 -8.56 -14.25 2.52
C ASN A 134 -7.51 -14.88 1.58
N ALA A 135 -7.59 -14.62 0.27
CA ALA A 135 -6.64 -15.12 -0.72
C ALA A 135 -5.24 -14.53 -0.55
N ILE A 136 -5.12 -13.22 -0.31
CA ILE A 136 -3.84 -12.58 0.00
C ILE A 136 -3.26 -13.16 1.31
N LYS A 137 -4.08 -13.32 2.33
CA LYS A 137 -3.65 -13.98 3.57
C LYS A 137 -3.16 -15.39 3.29
N ALA A 138 -3.95 -16.19 2.57
CA ALA A 138 -3.59 -17.57 2.23
C ALA A 138 -2.27 -17.68 1.45
N PHE A 139 -1.98 -16.73 0.55
CA PHE A 139 -0.68 -16.66 -0.12
C PHE A 139 0.46 -16.44 0.88
N HIS A 140 0.34 -15.46 1.77
CA HIS A 140 1.42 -15.14 2.73
C HIS A 140 1.60 -16.23 3.80
N GLU A 141 0.56 -17.00 4.09
CA GLU A 141 0.61 -18.15 5.01
C GLU A 141 1.16 -19.44 4.36
N GLN A 142 1.45 -19.45 3.06
CA GLN A 142 2.07 -20.59 2.40
C GLN A 142 3.47 -20.89 2.95
N PRO A 143 3.93 -22.16 2.83
CA PRO A 143 5.29 -22.53 3.18
C PRO A 143 6.34 -21.67 2.46
N HIS A 144 7.47 -21.45 3.14
CA HIS A 144 8.61 -20.69 2.60
C HIS A 144 9.05 -21.16 1.21
N GLU A 145 9.13 -22.47 1.00
CA GLU A 145 9.59 -23.10 -0.24
C GLU A 145 8.71 -22.75 -1.45
N VAL A 146 7.46 -22.38 -1.20
CA VAL A 146 6.52 -21.93 -2.25
C VAL A 146 6.74 -20.46 -2.56
N LYS A 147 6.73 -19.60 -1.54
CA LYS A 147 6.84 -18.14 -1.68
C LYS A 147 8.20 -17.69 -2.19
N SER A 148 9.28 -18.33 -1.73
CA SER A 148 10.66 -17.99 -2.10
C SER A 148 10.96 -18.09 -3.59
N LYS A 149 10.18 -18.87 -4.34
CA LYS A 149 10.30 -18.97 -5.81
C LYS A 149 9.91 -17.67 -6.53
N LEU A 150 9.05 -16.88 -5.91
CA LEU A 150 8.58 -15.59 -6.43
C LEU A 150 9.37 -14.41 -5.84
N TYR A 151 10.25 -14.68 -4.86
CA TYR A 151 10.99 -13.64 -4.18
C TYR A 151 12.02 -12.99 -5.10
N THR A 152 11.95 -11.68 -5.21
CA THR A 152 12.89 -10.91 -6.03
C THR A 152 12.95 -9.44 -5.59
N ARG A 153 14.12 -8.82 -5.84
CA ARG A 153 14.34 -7.37 -5.73
C ARG A 153 14.67 -6.71 -7.07
N ALA A 154 14.50 -7.44 -8.16
CA ALA A 154 14.66 -6.83 -9.48
C ALA A 154 13.55 -5.80 -9.70
N HIS A 155 13.93 -4.52 -9.76
CA HIS A 155 12.99 -3.40 -9.92
C HIS A 155 12.33 -3.35 -11.30
N ASP A 156 12.93 -4.01 -12.29
CA ASP A 156 12.45 -4.12 -13.66
C ASP A 156 11.61 -5.39 -13.89
N ARG A 157 11.39 -6.20 -12.84
CA ARG A 157 10.66 -7.44 -12.98
C ARG A 157 9.18 -7.19 -13.26
N GLU A 158 8.68 -8.00 -14.15
CA GLU A 158 7.32 -8.07 -14.63
C GLU A 158 6.58 -9.24 -13.96
N GLY A 159 5.28 -9.35 -14.17
CA GLY A 159 4.51 -10.49 -13.71
C GLY A 159 4.19 -10.47 -12.23
N VAL A 160 4.58 -11.52 -11.52
CA VAL A 160 4.31 -11.71 -10.08
C VAL A 160 5.58 -11.55 -9.28
N ILE A 161 5.51 -10.74 -8.23
CA ILE A 161 6.63 -10.41 -7.36
C ILE A 161 6.22 -10.63 -5.91
N TYR A 162 6.98 -11.44 -5.18
CA TYR A 162 6.95 -11.47 -3.73
C TYR A 162 8.20 -10.78 -3.21
N THR A 163 8.05 -9.88 -2.24
CA THR A 163 9.18 -9.20 -1.63
C THR A 163 8.85 -8.80 -0.19
N SER A 164 9.89 -8.60 0.60
CA SER A 164 9.80 -8.01 1.93
C SER A 164 10.58 -6.70 1.92
N ASN A 165 9.92 -5.59 2.30
CA ASN A 165 10.57 -4.27 2.34
C ASN A 165 11.17 -3.82 1.00
N TYR A 166 10.40 -3.18 0.15
CA TYR A 166 10.83 -2.70 -1.16
C TYR A 166 12.17 -1.92 -1.11
N ASP A 167 12.32 -1.02 -0.12
CA ASP A 167 13.49 -0.17 0.06
C ASP A 167 14.51 -0.69 1.09
N LEU A 168 14.57 -1.99 1.32
CA LEU A 168 15.38 -2.64 2.36
C LEU A 168 16.84 -2.13 2.45
N TYR A 169 17.48 -1.92 1.29
CA TYR A 169 18.85 -1.45 1.19
C TYR A 169 18.99 0.09 1.20
N ARG A 170 17.91 0.83 1.08
CA ARG A 170 17.90 2.29 0.93
C ARG A 170 17.49 3.02 2.21
N THR A 171 16.78 2.34 3.11
CA THR A 171 16.27 2.90 4.35
C THR A 171 17.19 2.61 5.53
N ASN A 172 17.17 3.46 6.56
CA ASN A 172 17.93 3.25 7.78
C ASN A 172 17.37 2.11 8.65
N ALA A 173 16.07 1.88 8.60
CA ALA A 173 15.41 0.76 9.26
C ALA A 173 14.38 0.13 8.31
N ALA A 174 14.26 -1.19 8.37
CA ALA A 174 13.30 -1.95 7.60
C ALA A 174 11.89 -1.87 8.23
N THR A 175 10.86 -2.09 7.43
CA THR A 175 9.46 -2.08 7.84
C THR A 175 8.93 -3.50 8.04
N TRP A 176 7.97 -3.67 8.95
CA TRP A 176 7.48 -4.99 9.38
C TRP A 176 6.33 -5.50 8.51
N HIS A 177 6.63 -5.79 7.22
CA HIS A 177 5.65 -6.34 6.28
C HIS A 177 6.27 -7.11 5.13
N ASP A 178 5.46 -7.95 4.51
CA ASP A 178 5.72 -8.61 3.23
C ASP A 178 4.68 -8.17 2.20
N SER A 179 5.02 -8.28 0.90
CA SER A 179 4.14 -7.86 -0.19
C SER A 179 4.12 -8.85 -1.34
N LEU A 180 2.92 -9.14 -1.84
CA LEU A 180 2.70 -9.77 -3.13
C LEU A 180 2.25 -8.70 -4.11
N ALA A 181 2.99 -8.51 -5.20
CA ALA A 181 2.64 -7.61 -6.29
C ALA A 181 2.34 -8.40 -7.56
N VAL A 182 1.26 -8.05 -8.26
CA VAL A 182 0.83 -8.68 -9.51
C VAL A 182 0.55 -7.60 -10.54
N TRP A 183 1.37 -7.56 -11.58
CA TRP A 183 1.16 -6.68 -12.72
C TRP A 183 0.07 -7.24 -13.62
N LEU A 184 -0.95 -6.44 -13.91
CA LEU A 184 -2.07 -6.82 -14.78
C LEU A 184 -2.08 -6.02 -16.07
N SER A 185 -1.42 -4.88 -16.12
CA SER A 185 -1.14 -4.11 -17.35
C SER A 185 0.03 -3.15 -17.12
N PRO A 186 0.69 -2.62 -18.16
CA PRO A 186 0.48 -2.88 -19.59
C PRO A 186 0.92 -4.31 -19.99
N GLU A 187 0.53 -4.74 -21.18
CA GLU A 187 0.74 -6.12 -21.69
C GLU A 187 2.17 -6.64 -21.48
N LYS A 188 3.18 -5.80 -21.76
CA LYS A 188 4.60 -6.17 -21.61
C LYS A 188 5.03 -6.46 -20.17
N LYS A 189 4.25 -6.04 -19.17
CA LYS A 189 4.52 -6.29 -17.73
C LYS A 189 3.56 -7.29 -17.11
N ARG A 190 2.49 -7.61 -17.82
CA ARG A 190 1.39 -8.42 -17.32
C ARG A 190 1.87 -9.81 -16.90
N ALA A 191 1.44 -10.23 -15.74
CA ALA A 191 1.53 -11.62 -15.29
C ALA A 191 0.72 -12.53 -16.21
N GLY A 192 1.31 -13.61 -16.67
CA GLY A 192 0.53 -14.69 -17.24
C GLY A 192 -0.44 -15.25 -16.19
N GLU A 193 -1.66 -15.59 -16.59
CA GLU A 193 -2.67 -16.06 -15.62
C GLU A 193 -2.15 -17.21 -14.76
N LYS A 194 -1.40 -18.16 -15.36
CA LYS A 194 -0.80 -19.31 -14.67
C LYS A 194 0.39 -18.94 -13.77
N GLU A 195 0.97 -17.76 -13.92
CA GLU A 195 2.04 -17.26 -13.04
C GLU A 195 1.50 -16.74 -11.71
N ILE A 196 0.24 -16.28 -11.72
CA ILE A 196 -0.42 -15.87 -10.46
C ILE A 196 -0.62 -17.13 -9.61
N PRO A 197 -0.18 -17.11 -8.33
CA PRO A 197 -0.30 -18.27 -7.46
C PRO A 197 -1.73 -18.79 -7.38
N GLU A 198 -1.90 -20.10 -7.55
CA GLU A 198 -3.21 -20.75 -7.59
C GLU A 198 -4.08 -20.41 -6.39
N VAL A 199 -3.46 -20.28 -5.21
CA VAL A 199 -4.13 -19.98 -3.94
C VAL A 199 -4.86 -18.63 -3.92
N CYS A 200 -4.52 -17.71 -4.83
CA CYS A 200 -5.12 -16.36 -4.88
C CYS A 200 -5.54 -15.92 -6.30
N ARG A 201 -5.30 -16.76 -7.31
CA ARG A 201 -5.49 -16.37 -8.72
C ARG A 201 -6.90 -15.92 -9.03
N LYS A 202 -7.88 -16.75 -8.71
CA LYS A 202 -9.30 -16.50 -9.00
C LYS A 202 -9.77 -15.20 -8.34
N GLU A 203 -9.41 -15.02 -7.10
CA GLU A 203 -9.84 -13.91 -6.26
C GLU A 203 -9.19 -12.59 -6.71
N LEU A 204 -7.89 -12.61 -7.07
CA LEU A 204 -7.20 -11.43 -7.60
C LEU A 204 -7.72 -11.01 -8.97
N LEU A 205 -8.08 -11.95 -9.85
CA LEU A 205 -8.70 -11.64 -11.13
C LEU A 205 -10.13 -11.08 -10.95
N ALA A 206 -10.89 -11.60 -9.98
CA ALA A 206 -12.19 -11.05 -9.63
C ALA A 206 -12.06 -9.64 -9.04
N TRP A 207 -11.09 -9.42 -8.15
CA TRP A 207 -10.77 -8.09 -7.62
C TRP A 207 -10.42 -7.09 -8.75
N ASP A 208 -9.54 -7.47 -9.68
CA ASP A 208 -9.16 -6.62 -10.83
C ASP A 208 -10.40 -6.16 -11.60
N LEU A 209 -11.26 -7.12 -11.99
CA LEU A 209 -12.47 -6.82 -12.76
C LEU A 209 -13.41 -5.83 -12.07
N HIS A 210 -13.55 -5.94 -10.75
CA HIS A 210 -14.45 -5.08 -9.99
C HIS A 210 -13.82 -3.74 -9.63
N SER A 211 -12.56 -3.73 -9.19
CA SER A 211 -11.84 -2.51 -8.80
C SER A 211 -11.58 -1.59 -9.98
N GLU A 212 -11.36 -2.13 -11.19
CA GLU A 212 -11.26 -1.33 -12.41
C GLU A 212 -12.51 -0.50 -12.68
N LYS A 213 -13.70 -1.08 -12.51
CA LYS A 213 -14.97 -0.35 -12.68
C LYS A 213 -15.14 0.78 -11.66
N VAL A 214 -14.70 0.55 -10.43
CA VAL A 214 -14.70 1.61 -9.41
C VAL A 214 -13.71 2.71 -9.78
N ALA A 215 -12.50 2.34 -10.23
CA ALA A 215 -11.49 3.29 -10.67
C ALA A 215 -11.98 4.11 -11.89
N GLU A 216 -12.61 3.47 -12.89
CA GLU A 216 -13.23 4.18 -14.04
C GLU A 216 -14.24 5.22 -13.56
N THR A 217 -15.19 4.80 -12.72
CA THR A 217 -16.21 5.70 -12.15
C THR A 217 -15.60 6.89 -11.41
N LEU A 218 -14.58 6.63 -10.57
CA LEU A 218 -13.91 7.68 -9.81
C LEU A 218 -13.16 8.65 -10.74
N LEU A 219 -12.46 8.17 -11.76
CA LEU A 219 -11.75 8.99 -12.73
C LEU A 219 -12.70 9.86 -13.56
N GLU A 220 -13.89 9.35 -13.93
CA GLU A 220 -14.94 10.15 -14.57
C GLU A 220 -15.39 11.31 -13.64
N LEU A 221 -15.74 10.97 -12.39
CA LEU A 221 -16.21 11.95 -11.42
C LEU A 221 -15.14 13.01 -11.06
N LEU A 222 -13.87 12.59 -11.00
CA LEU A 222 -12.72 13.48 -10.82
C LEU A 222 -12.55 14.41 -12.03
N SER A 223 -12.64 13.89 -13.27
CA SER A 223 -12.59 14.69 -14.50
C SER A 223 -13.68 15.77 -14.50
N GLU A 224 -14.91 15.39 -14.21
CA GLU A 224 -16.05 16.32 -14.12
C GLU A 224 -15.85 17.36 -12.99
N GLY A 225 -15.26 16.94 -11.86
CA GLY A 225 -14.92 17.82 -10.74
C GLY A 225 -13.92 18.91 -11.10
N LEU A 226 -13.07 18.67 -12.08
CA LEU A 226 -12.13 19.64 -12.66
C LEU A 226 -12.74 20.46 -13.81
N GLY A 227 -14.02 20.26 -14.14
CA GLY A 227 -14.67 20.91 -15.27
C GLY A 227 -14.27 20.35 -16.63
N LEU A 228 -13.73 19.14 -16.66
CA LEU A 228 -13.32 18.43 -17.88
C LEU A 228 -14.41 17.43 -18.32
N GLY A 229 -14.29 16.89 -19.54
CA GLY A 229 -15.13 15.78 -19.99
C GLY A 229 -14.85 14.52 -19.16
N ALA A 230 -15.88 13.69 -18.92
CA ALA A 230 -15.78 12.48 -18.09
C ALA A 230 -14.62 11.54 -18.49
N GLU A 231 -14.38 11.39 -19.80
CA GLU A 231 -13.36 10.48 -20.35
C GLU A 231 -11.92 11.03 -20.26
N LYS A 232 -11.72 12.26 -19.75
CA LYS A 232 -10.42 12.94 -19.87
C LYS A 232 -9.26 12.20 -19.22
N PHE A 233 -9.42 11.68 -18.01
CA PHE A 233 -8.37 10.90 -17.36
C PHE A 233 -8.11 9.56 -18.06
N LYS A 234 -9.14 8.95 -18.63
CA LYS A 234 -9.00 7.74 -19.46
C LYS A 234 -8.21 8.02 -20.73
N ASP A 235 -8.51 9.11 -21.44
CA ASP A 235 -7.76 9.55 -22.62
C ASP A 235 -6.29 9.86 -22.30
N LEU A 236 -6.01 10.32 -21.09
CA LEU A 236 -4.65 10.57 -20.59
C LEU A 236 -3.93 9.28 -20.16
N GLY A 237 -4.59 8.13 -20.21
CA GLY A 237 -3.98 6.82 -19.96
C GLY A 237 -3.93 6.42 -18.48
N PHE A 238 -4.73 7.02 -17.61
CA PHE A 238 -4.74 6.68 -16.18
C PHE A 238 -5.18 5.23 -15.87
N LEU A 239 -5.80 4.53 -16.83
CA LEU A 239 -6.18 3.12 -16.70
C LEU A 239 -5.21 2.15 -17.41
N VAL A 240 -4.13 2.66 -18.02
CA VAL A 240 -3.19 1.83 -18.80
C VAL A 240 -2.32 0.97 -17.91
N THR A 241 -2.02 1.40 -16.70
CA THR A 241 -1.16 0.66 -15.77
C THR A 241 -1.98 0.14 -14.61
N LYS A 242 -1.97 -1.19 -14.40
CA LYS A 242 -2.68 -1.84 -13.29
C LYS A 242 -1.72 -2.75 -12.51
N LEU A 243 -1.64 -2.51 -11.22
CA LEU A 243 -0.83 -3.28 -10.28
C LEU A 243 -1.66 -3.58 -9.03
N ILE A 244 -1.81 -4.85 -8.68
CA ILE A 244 -2.35 -5.25 -7.38
C ILE A 244 -1.18 -5.45 -6.44
N VAL A 245 -1.26 -4.85 -5.24
CA VAL A 245 -0.29 -5.09 -4.17
C VAL A 245 -1.03 -5.54 -2.92
N GLY A 246 -0.74 -6.76 -2.48
CA GLY A 246 -1.24 -7.32 -1.23
C GLY A 246 -0.19 -7.22 -0.14
N HIS A 247 -0.31 -6.26 0.77
CA HIS A 247 0.56 -6.12 1.94
C HIS A 247 0.07 -7.01 3.07
N TYR A 248 1.00 -7.70 3.71
CA TYR A 248 0.77 -8.56 4.85
C TYR A 248 1.65 -8.14 6.02
N TYR A 249 1.03 -7.87 7.17
CA TYR A 249 1.69 -7.44 8.40
C TYR A 249 1.59 -8.58 9.42
N PRO A 250 2.63 -9.43 9.56
CA PRO A 250 2.64 -10.48 10.55
C PRO A 250 2.63 -9.95 11.98
N TYR A 251 2.29 -10.80 12.95
CA TYR A 251 2.46 -10.47 14.36
C TYR A 251 3.88 -9.96 14.63
N CYS A 252 3.98 -8.86 15.38
CA CYS A 252 5.27 -8.28 15.79
C CYS A 252 5.47 -8.49 17.30
N PRO A 253 6.57 -9.12 17.73
CA PRO A 253 6.82 -9.30 19.16
C PRO A 253 7.17 -8.00 19.90
N GLN A 254 7.64 -6.97 19.18
CA GLN A 254 8.04 -5.67 19.73
C GLN A 254 7.51 -4.51 18.86
N PRO A 255 6.17 -4.30 18.81
CA PRO A 255 5.56 -3.35 17.89
C PRO A 255 5.93 -1.89 18.17
N ASP A 256 6.37 -1.57 19.39
CA ASP A 256 6.79 -0.22 19.76
C ASP A 256 8.14 0.22 19.16
N LEU A 257 8.90 -0.72 18.60
CA LEU A 257 10.24 -0.50 18.05
C LEU A 257 10.28 -0.42 16.52
N THR A 258 9.17 -0.67 15.85
CA THR A 258 9.12 -0.74 14.39
C THR A 258 7.84 -0.12 13.83
N VAL A 259 7.75 -0.06 12.51
CA VAL A 259 6.54 0.35 11.79
C VAL A 259 6.19 -0.67 10.71
N GLY A 260 4.91 -0.79 10.39
CA GLY A 260 4.45 -1.66 9.32
C GLY A 260 4.87 -1.16 7.94
N LEU A 261 4.73 0.15 7.71
CA LEU A 261 5.14 0.84 6.48
C LEU A 261 5.55 2.26 6.85
N THR A 262 6.62 2.77 6.24
CA THR A 262 7.05 4.15 6.44
C THR A 262 6.14 5.14 5.71
N PRO A 263 6.06 6.40 6.18
CA PRO A 263 5.37 7.46 5.44
C PRO A 263 5.87 7.57 4.00
N HIS A 264 4.94 7.67 3.06
CA HIS A 264 5.22 7.83 1.63
C HIS A 264 4.02 8.49 0.94
N THR A 265 4.19 8.90 -0.32
CA THR A 265 3.13 9.30 -1.23
C THR A 265 2.94 8.23 -2.30
N ASP A 266 1.71 8.07 -2.78
CA ASP A 266 1.41 7.22 -3.93
C ASP A 266 1.47 8.07 -5.22
N SER A 267 1.70 7.42 -6.37
CA SER A 267 1.83 8.17 -7.61
C SER A 267 0.51 8.39 -8.35
N GLY A 268 -0.41 7.46 -8.30
CA GLY A 268 -1.65 7.49 -9.09
C GLY A 268 -2.91 7.37 -8.25
N LEU A 269 -3.99 6.87 -8.85
CA LEU A 269 -5.21 6.52 -8.12
C LEU A 269 -5.01 5.17 -7.42
N THR A 270 -5.13 5.14 -6.10
CA THR A 270 -5.11 3.92 -5.32
C THR A 270 -6.50 3.58 -4.80
N VAL A 271 -6.99 2.38 -5.14
CA VAL A 271 -8.21 1.78 -4.56
C VAL A 271 -7.77 0.74 -3.54
N LEU A 272 -7.95 1.04 -2.27
CA LEU A 272 -7.42 0.25 -1.17
C LEU A 272 -8.54 -0.45 -0.41
N LEU A 273 -8.40 -1.76 -0.25
CA LEU A 273 -9.21 -2.60 0.61
C LEU A 273 -8.42 -2.92 1.88
N GLN A 274 -8.97 -2.63 3.05
CA GLN A 274 -8.36 -2.94 4.34
C GLN A 274 -9.16 -4.01 5.11
N ASN A 275 -8.45 -4.77 5.95
CA ASN A 275 -9.13 -5.62 6.93
C ASN A 275 -9.65 -4.77 8.09
N GLN A 276 -10.42 -5.38 8.99
CA GLN A 276 -11.08 -4.70 10.11
C GLN A 276 -10.14 -4.48 11.33
N VAL A 277 -8.82 -4.61 11.16
CA VAL A 277 -7.86 -4.43 12.28
C VAL A 277 -7.47 -2.96 12.46
N GLY A 278 -7.51 -2.16 11.39
CA GLY A 278 -7.04 -0.77 11.44
C GLY A 278 -5.51 -0.65 11.29
N GLY A 279 -4.99 0.54 11.59
CA GLY A 279 -3.55 0.86 11.53
C GLY A 279 -3.11 1.63 10.28
N LEU A 280 -4.01 1.90 9.34
CA LEU A 280 -3.74 2.87 8.27
C LEU A 280 -3.86 4.29 8.82
N GLN A 281 -2.87 5.10 8.53
CA GLN A 281 -2.87 6.52 8.87
C GLN A 281 -2.57 7.36 7.64
N MET A 282 -3.14 8.54 7.58
CA MET A 282 -2.80 9.57 6.60
C MET A 282 -2.36 10.86 7.29
N LYS A 283 -1.52 11.64 6.62
CA LYS A 283 -1.10 12.95 7.13
C LYS A 283 -2.02 14.04 6.59
N HIS A 284 -2.64 14.81 7.48
CA HIS A 284 -3.50 15.94 7.14
C HIS A 284 -3.18 17.11 8.06
N ASP A 285 -2.94 18.30 7.52
CA ASP A 285 -2.55 19.51 8.28
C ASP A 285 -1.42 19.25 9.29
N ASP A 286 -0.37 18.52 8.84
CA ASP A 286 0.78 18.10 9.65
C ASP A 286 0.48 17.12 10.80
N GLU A 287 -0.76 16.66 10.94
CA GLU A 287 -1.17 15.65 11.93
C GLU A 287 -1.42 14.29 11.29
N TRP A 288 -1.13 13.21 12.02
CA TRP A 288 -1.50 11.85 11.62
C TRP A 288 -2.94 11.55 12.01
N VAL A 289 -3.77 11.21 11.03
CA VAL A 289 -5.18 10.85 11.19
C VAL A 289 -5.36 9.37 10.89
N ASP A 290 -6.02 8.64 11.80
CA ASP A 290 -6.36 7.24 11.57
C ASP A 290 -7.46 7.12 10.51
N VAL A 291 -7.27 6.16 9.59
CA VAL A 291 -8.28 5.76 8.62
C VAL A 291 -8.98 4.53 9.16
N GLU A 292 -10.04 4.76 9.92
CA GLU A 292 -10.80 3.65 10.53
C GLU A 292 -11.41 2.76 9.44
N PRO A 293 -11.24 1.44 9.52
CA PRO A 293 -11.83 0.53 8.56
C PRO A 293 -13.35 0.46 8.72
N ILE A 294 -14.07 0.72 7.64
CA ILE A 294 -15.53 0.58 7.56
C ILE A 294 -15.83 -0.74 6.83
N PRO A 295 -16.64 -1.65 7.40
CA PRO A 295 -17.00 -2.89 6.73
C PRO A 295 -17.61 -2.64 5.35
N GLY A 296 -17.04 -3.26 4.33
CA GLY A 296 -17.50 -3.13 2.95
C GLY A 296 -17.18 -1.79 2.27
N ALA A 297 -16.41 -0.90 2.88
CA ALA A 297 -15.91 0.32 2.24
C ALA A 297 -14.54 0.10 1.59
N LEU A 298 -14.22 0.97 0.63
CA LEU A 298 -12.88 1.11 0.07
C LEU A 298 -12.31 2.46 0.46
N THR A 299 -10.99 2.50 0.68
CA THR A 299 -10.28 3.77 0.86
C THR A 299 -9.66 4.18 -0.47
N ILE A 300 -9.86 5.42 -0.85
CA ILE A 300 -9.36 6.01 -2.09
C ILE A 300 -8.25 7.00 -1.75
N ASN A 301 -7.11 6.84 -2.39
CA ASN A 301 -5.97 7.75 -2.29
C ASN A 301 -5.70 8.37 -3.67
N ILE A 302 -5.65 9.70 -3.70
CA ILE A 302 -5.31 10.48 -4.88
C ILE A 302 -3.82 10.81 -4.81
N GLY A 303 -3.04 10.14 -5.63
CA GLY A 303 -1.59 10.29 -5.63
C GLY A 303 -1.08 11.48 -6.43
N ASP A 304 0.24 11.69 -6.36
CA ASP A 304 0.95 12.89 -6.83
C ASP A 304 0.69 13.26 -8.30
N THR A 305 0.44 12.28 -9.19
CA THR A 305 0.19 12.54 -10.62
C THR A 305 -1.21 13.08 -10.92
N ILE A 306 -2.13 13.00 -9.95
CA ILE A 306 -3.50 13.50 -10.07
C ILE A 306 -3.69 14.81 -9.29
N GLN A 307 -2.78 15.13 -8.38
CA GLN A 307 -2.80 16.39 -7.63
C GLN A 307 -2.55 17.56 -8.58
N VAL A 308 -3.44 18.55 -8.55
CA VAL A 308 -3.39 19.77 -9.38
C VAL A 308 -3.20 20.98 -8.48
#